data_c7c230d2c9718b41662ff10ef1049200
#
_entry.id   c7c230d2c9718b41662ff10ef1049200
#
_cell.length_a   1.000
_cell.length_b   1.000
_cell.length_c   1.000
_cell.angle_alpha   90.00
_cell.angle_beta   90.00
_cell.angle_gamma   90.00
#
_symmetry.space_group_name_H-M   'P 1'
#
loop_
_entity.id
_entity.type
_entity.pdbx_description
1 polymer ?
#
loop_
_entity_poly.entity_id
_entity_poly.type
_entity_poly.pdbx_seq_one_letter_code
_entity_poly.pdbx_strand_id
1 'polypeptide(L)'
;SWLEVDEIVGLPYIAHNVVLVQQKIVRVGECRQDEEVFIQLARKLNLKTGTEPLEELYNKQLRRLGITFEELKQKGYATVPFKYRKYARSGFRTPSGKVELYASILENHGHDPLPFYQEPPESPVSAPDLVDEFPLVLTTGGRSQYFFHTEYRQIRSLRKRDPEPLVEIHPKMAKAADIQDGDWVWIETLRGRIMQKAKVTDGIKPNVVNVQHGWWFPEEPAPDFGLWKSNANVLTSNAPPYDPAMGTYQLRALLCKIYKADQ
;
A
#
# COMPACT_ATOMS: atom_id res chain seq x y z
N SER A 1 -3.65 3.04 -18.22
CA SER A 1 -2.43 3.67 -18.77
C SER A 1 -2.51 5.19 -18.62
N TRP A 2 -1.39 5.84 -18.33
CA TRP A 2 -1.32 7.31 -18.26
C TRP A 2 -1.82 8.02 -19.52
N LEU A 3 -1.74 7.40 -20.68
CA LEU A 3 -2.20 7.95 -21.94
C LEU A 3 -3.72 7.83 -22.15
N GLU A 4 -4.42 7.15 -21.27
CA GLU A 4 -5.85 6.85 -21.37
C GLU A 4 -6.72 7.70 -20.46
N VAL A 5 -6.12 8.56 -19.63
CA VAL A 5 -6.85 9.32 -18.61
C VAL A 5 -6.63 10.83 -18.74
N ASP A 6 -7.68 11.57 -18.42
CA ASP A 6 -7.61 12.99 -18.09
C ASP A 6 -7.53 13.11 -16.58
N GLU A 7 -6.42 13.64 -16.06
CA GLU A 7 -6.18 13.66 -14.61
C GLU A 7 -5.43 14.92 -14.17
N ILE A 8 -5.76 15.40 -12.97
CA ILE A 8 -4.95 16.39 -12.25
C ILE A 8 -3.88 15.64 -11.47
N VAL A 9 -2.62 15.87 -11.81
CA VAL A 9 -1.48 15.28 -11.12
C VAL A 9 -0.93 16.27 -10.10
N GLY A 10 -1.05 15.91 -8.83
CA GLY A 10 -0.66 16.73 -7.69
C GLY A 10 -1.84 17.09 -6.81
N LEU A 11 -1.52 17.48 -5.57
CA LEU A 11 -2.51 17.90 -4.58
C LEU A 11 -2.27 19.37 -4.25
N PRO A 12 -2.92 20.28 -4.99
CA PRO A 12 -2.72 21.72 -4.79
C PRO A 12 -3.07 22.11 -3.35
N TYR A 13 -2.23 22.95 -2.76
CA TYR A 13 -2.37 23.44 -1.38
C TYR A 13 -2.17 22.42 -0.25
N ILE A 14 -2.07 21.13 -0.55
CA ILE A 14 -1.87 20.08 0.46
C ILE A 14 -0.41 19.64 0.51
N ALA A 15 0.09 19.12 -0.59
CA ALA A 15 1.43 18.53 -0.66
C ALA A 15 2.33 19.13 -1.73
N HIS A 16 1.73 19.77 -2.75
CA HIS A 16 2.46 20.25 -3.92
C HIS A 16 2.19 21.71 -4.18
N ASN A 17 3.22 22.41 -4.66
CA ASN A 17 3.12 23.79 -5.14
C ASN A 17 3.05 23.87 -6.67
N VAL A 18 3.07 22.74 -7.34
CA VAL A 18 2.87 22.60 -8.78
C VAL A 18 1.76 21.59 -9.01
N VAL A 19 0.85 21.91 -9.91
CA VAL A 19 -0.22 21.03 -10.37
C VAL A 19 0.02 20.79 -11.85
N LEU A 20 0.07 19.55 -12.24
CA LEU A 20 0.22 19.12 -13.62
C LEU A 20 -1.10 18.58 -14.14
N VAL A 21 -1.21 18.41 -15.45
CA VAL A 21 -2.31 17.71 -16.07
C VAL A 21 -1.79 16.54 -16.88
N GLN A 22 -2.44 15.41 -16.72
CA GLN A 22 -2.38 14.31 -17.67
C GLN A 22 -3.56 14.45 -18.63
N GLN A 23 -3.30 14.34 -19.92
CA GLN A 23 -4.35 14.41 -20.93
C GLN A 23 -4.52 13.05 -21.60
N LYS A 24 -5.76 12.68 -21.81
CA LYS A 24 -6.13 11.47 -22.53
C LYS A 24 -5.79 11.63 -24.02
N ILE A 25 -4.97 10.72 -24.52
CA ILE A 25 -4.51 10.70 -25.92
C ILE A 25 -5.11 9.51 -26.67
N VAL A 26 -5.32 8.40 -25.97
CA VAL A 26 -5.77 7.14 -26.56
C VAL A 26 -6.78 6.45 -25.65
N ARG A 27 -7.60 5.61 -26.23
CA ARG A 27 -8.42 4.64 -25.51
C ARG A 27 -8.11 3.25 -26.03
N VAL A 28 -7.79 2.34 -25.14
CA VAL A 28 -7.50 0.94 -25.48
C VAL A 28 -8.66 0.05 -25.04
N GLY A 29 -9.35 -0.54 -26.00
CA GLY A 29 -10.47 -1.45 -25.74
C GLY A 29 -11.57 -0.80 -24.89
N GLU A 30 -11.99 -1.51 -23.85
CA GLU A 30 -13.04 -1.07 -22.90
C GLU A 30 -12.50 -0.40 -21.64
N CYS A 31 -11.21 -0.06 -21.59
CA CYS A 31 -10.60 0.61 -20.45
C CYS A 31 -11.32 1.92 -20.13
N ARG A 32 -11.53 2.16 -18.84
CA ARG A 32 -12.18 3.36 -18.30
C ARG A 32 -11.30 3.97 -17.22
N GLN A 33 -11.42 5.25 -17.06
CA GLN A 33 -10.80 5.98 -15.96
C GLN A 33 -11.52 5.63 -14.65
N ASP A 34 -10.76 5.53 -13.57
CA ASP A 34 -11.31 5.09 -12.26
C ASP A 34 -12.43 6.00 -11.78
N GLU A 35 -12.26 7.32 -11.91
CA GLU A 35 -13.29 8.30 -11.55
C GLU A 35 -14.58 8.11 -12.35
N GLU A 36 -14.48 7.81 -13.64
CA GLU A 36 -15.67 7.52 -14.47
C GLU A 36 -16.41 6.28 -13.97
N VAL A 37 -15.67 5.26 -13.52
CA VAL A 37 -16.26 4.03 -12.96
C VAL A 37 -16.99 4.35 -11.66
N PHE A 38 -16.36 5.10 -10.74
CA PHE A 38 -16.98 5.48 -9.47
C PHE A 38 -18.18 6.41 -9.66
N ILE A 39 -18.11 7.38 -10.57
CA ILE A 39 -19.26 8.25 -10.90
C ILE A 39 -20.44 7.44 -11.43
N GLN A 40 -20.17 6.49 -12.34
CA GLN A 40 -21.25 5.64 -12.88
C GLN A 40 -21.83 4.72 -11.80
N LEU A 41 -21.01 4.18 -10.92
CA LEU A 41 -21.47 3.37 -9.80
C LEU A 41 -22.32 4.18 -8.83
N ALA A 42 -21.86 5.39 -8.48
CA ALA A 42 -22.63 6.30 -7.61
C ALA A 42 -24.01 6.62 -8.19
N ARG A 43 -24.09 6.88 -9.51
CA ARG A 43 -25.37 7.09 -10.20
C ARG A 43 -26.27 5.86 -10.16
N LYS A 44 -25.70 4.66 -10.41
CA LYS A 44 -26.48 3.40 -10.34
C LYS A 44 -26.99 3.10 -8.93
N LEU A 45 -26.25 3.49 -7.91
CA LEU A 45 -26.64 3.35 -6.51
C LEU A 45 -27.54 4.49 -6.01
N ASN A 46 -27.89 5.46 -6.88
CA ASN A 46 -28.67 6.64 -6.53
C ASN A 46 -28.07 7.46 -5.36
N LEU A 47 -26.74 7.56 -5.32
CA LEU A 47 -26.07 8.37 -4.30
C LEU A 47 -26.29 9.86 -4.59
N LYS A 48 -26.35 10.67 -3.51
CA LYS A 48 -26.55 12.12 -3.60
C LYS A 48 -25.27 12.91 -3.92
N THR A 49 -24.12 12.26 -3.84
CA THR A 49 -22.79 12.86 -4.04
C THR A 49 -21.94 11.99 -4.97
N GLY A 50 -20.94 12.58 -5.61
CA GLY A 50 -20.04 11.86 -6.51
C GLY A 50 -20.66 11.49 -7.85
N THR A 51 -21.73 12.19 -8.26
CA THR A 51 -22.46 11.94 -9.51
C THR A 51 -22.20 13.01 -10.58
N GLU A 52 -21.45 14.03 -10.23
CA GLU A 52 -21.10 15.13 -11.13
C GLU A 52 -20.22 14.64 -12.28
N PRO A 53 -20.23 15.35 -13.43
CA PRO A 53 -19.24 15.11 -14.48
C PRO A 53 -17.81 15.28 -13.98
N LEU A 54 -16.89 14.49 -14.51
CA LEU A 54 -15.47 14.50 -14.09
C LEU A 54 -14.83 15.89 -14.19
N GLU A 55 -15.10 16.60 -15.28
CA GLU A 55 -14.59 17.96 -15.49
C GLU A 55 -15.06 18.92 -14.40
N GLU A 56 -16.29 18.79 -13.94
CA GLU A 56 -16.83 19.61 -12.86
C GLU A 56 -16.13 19.33 -11.53
N LEU A 57 -15.82 18.06 -11.25
CA LEU A 57 -15.03 17.67 -10.07
C LEU A 57 -13.63 18.29 -10.13
N TYR A 58 -12.98 18.26 -11.26
CA TYR A 58 -11.67 18.88 -11.44
C TYR A 58 -11.73 20.41 -11.32
N ASN A 59 -12.74 21.04 -11.88
CA ASN A 59 -12.96 22.48 -11.72
C ASN A 59 -13.18 22.87 -10.24
N LYS A 60 -13.88 22.04 -9.46
CA LYS A 60 -14.00 22.24 -8.00
C LYS A 60 -12.64 22.20 -7.29
N GLN A 61 -11.78 21.26 -7.67
CA GLN A 61 -10.42 21.17 -7.09
C GLN A 61 -9.54 22.38 -7.46
N LEU A 62 -9.66 22.87 -8.69
CA LEU A 62 -8.89 23.98 -9.21
C LEU A 62 -9.41 25.36 -8.81
N ARG A 63 -10.59 25.45 -8.19
CA ARG A 63 -11.26 26.73 -7.84
C ARG A 63 -10.34 27.71 -7.11
N ARG A 64 -9.50 27.22 -6.20
CA ARG A 64 -8.57 28.07 -5.44
C ARG A 64 -7.41 28.63 -6.26
N LEU A 65 -7.13 28.04 -7.42
CA LEU A 65 -6.14 28.53 -8.37
C LEU A 65 -6.74 29.56 -9.33
N GLY A 66 -8.07 29.68 -9.36
CA GLY A 66 -8.77 30.59 -10.28
C GLY A 66 -8.67 30.17 -11.74
N ILE A 67 -8.46 28.87 -12.01
CA ILE A 67 -8.37 28.30 -13.35
C ILE A 67 -9.34 27.12 -13.50
N THR A 68 -9.73 26.86 -14.73
CA THR A 68 -10.51 25.69 -15.12
C THR A 68 -9.60 24.52 -15.46
N PHE A 69 -10.17 23.33 -15.56
CA PHE A 69 -9.44 22.14 -16.02
C PHE A 69 -9.01 22.28 -17.49
N GLU A 70 -9.85 22.89 -18.31
CA GLU A 70 -9.52 23.16 -19.70
C GLU A 70 -8.33 24.14 -19.84
N GLU A 71 -8.30 25.22 -19.06
CA GLU A 71 -7.15 26.11 -19.02
C GLU A 71 -5.88 25.42 -18.51
N LEU A 72 -6.02 24.48 -17.55
CA LEU A 72 -4.89 23.68 -17.10
C LEU A 72 -4.38 22.75 -18.22
N LYS A 73 -5.27 22.13 -19.00
CA LYS A 73 -4.88 21.31 -20.17
C LYS A 73 -4.10 22.14 -21.20
N GLN A 74 -4.53 23.34 -21.47
CA GLN A 74 -3.83 24.24 -22.42
C GLN A 74 -2.45 24.67 -21.92
N LYS A 75 -2.30 24.92 -20.60
CA LYS A 75 -1.04 25.36 -19.98
C LYS A 75 -0.09 24.20 -19.68
N GLY A 76 -0.59 23.00 -19.50
CA GLY A 76 0.15 21.81 -19.04
C GLY A 76 0.44 21.78 -17.55
N TYR A 77 0.55 22.94 -16.90
CA TYR A 77 0.78 23.04 -15.46
C TYR A 77 0.25 24.35 -14.89
N ALA A 78 0.08 24.36 -13.58
CA ALA A 78 -0.16 25.55 -12.79
C ALA A 78 0.66 25.56 -11.51
N THR A 79 1.06 26.73 -11.04
CA THR A 79 1.83 26.87 -9.80
C THR A 79 0.99 27.46 -8.69
N VAL A 80 1.16 26.95 -7.49
CA VAL A 80 0.60 27.52 -6.26
C VAL A 80 1.68 28.33 -5.57
N PRO A 81 1.46 29.60 -5.24
CA PRO A 81 2.45 30.37 -4.50
C PRO A 81 2.83 29.66 -3.20
N PHE A 82 4.09 29.33 -3.06
CA PHE A 82 4.59 28.69 -1.85
C PHE A 82 4.75 29.73 -0.75
N LYS A 83 4.04 29.54 0.36
CA LYS A 83 4.20 30.34 1.57
C LYS A 83 5.03 29.56 2.59
N TYR A 84 6.30 29.91 2.67
CA TYR A 84 7.18 29.30 3.66
C TYR A 84 6.76 29.69 5.08
N ARG A 85 6.83 28.74 6.02
CA ARG A 85 6.50 28.95 7.44
C ARG A 85 5.12 29.60 7.67
N LYS A 86 4.11 29.26 6.87
CA LYS A 86 2.75 29.81 7.01
C LYS A 86 2.17 29.62 8.42
N TYR A 87 2.54 28.56 9.11
CA TYR A 87 2.15 28.26 10.48
C TYR A 87 2.58 29.34 11.48
N ALA A 88 3.65 30.09 11.21
CA ALA A 88 4.11 31.15 12.09
C ALA A 88 3.10 32.30 12.20
N ARG A 89 2.19 32.43 11.19
CA ARG A 89 1.13 33.44 11.18
C ARG A 89 -0.24 32.90 11.52
N SER A 90 -0.57 31.72 10.98
CA SER A 90 -1.91 31.14 11.08
C SER A 90 -2.03 30.05 12.14
N GLY A 91 -0.94 29.67 12.81
CA GLY A 91 -0.92 28.49 13.66
C GLY A 91 -1.08 27.19 12.86
N PHE A 92 -1.30 26.11 13.57
CA PHE A 92 -1.63 24.81 13.01
C PHE A 92 -3.16 24.60 13.01
N ARG A 93 -3.66 23.74 12.14
CA ARG A 93 -5.08 23.40 12.09
C ARG A 93 -5.42 22.31 13.12
N THR A 94 -5.16 22.61 14.38
CA THR A 94 -5.43 21.79 15.55
C THR A 94 -6.30 22.58 16.51
N PRO A 95 -7.01 21.95 17.46
CA PRO A 95 -7.79 22.65 18.47
C PRO A 95 -6.99 23.70 19.25
N SER A 96 -5.72 23.42 19.55
CA SER A 96 -4.82 24.34 20.26
C SER A 96 -4.15 25.41 19.37
N GLY A 97 -4.25 25.27 18.04
CA GLY A 97 -3.47 26.08 17.08
C GLY A 97 -1.97 25.79 17.07
N LYS A 98 -1.51 24.77 17.81
CA LYS A 98 -0.12 24.32 17.94
C LYS A 98 0.06 22.90 17.42
N VAL A 99 1.29 22.43 17.31
CA VAL A 99 1.55 20.99 17.17
C VAL A 99 1.11 20.31 18.47
N GLU A 100 0.20 19.37 18.37
CA GLU A 100 -0.32 18.62 19.51
C GLU A 100 0.43 17.30 19.65
N LEU A 101 1.22 17.18 20.73
CA LEU A 101 1.84 15.92 21.13
C LEU A 101 0.87 15.10 21.98
N TYR A 102 -0.05 15.76 22.63
CA TYR A 102 -1.21 15.19 23.32
C TYR A 102 -2.41 15.36 22.42
N ALA A 103 -2.96 14.26 21.91
CA ALA A 103 -4.03 14.28 20.92
C ALA A 103 -5.40 14.39 21.60
N SER A 104 -5.83 15.60 21.92
CA SER A 104 -7.13 15.85 22.55
C SER A 104 -8.31 15.28 21.77
N ILE A 105 -8.18 15.14 20.45
CA ILE A 105 -9.20 14.52 19.62
C ILE A 105 -9.36 13.02 19.95
N LEU A 106 -8.28 12.30 20.21
CA LEU A 106 -8.34 10.90 20.64
C LEU A 106 -8.96 10.76 22.02
N GLU A 107 -8.56 11.62 22.96
CA GLU A 107 -9.14 11.67 24.32
C GLU A 107 -10.65 11.90 24.29
N ASN A 108 -11.12 12.85 23.48
CA ASN A 108 -12.55 13.15 23.32
C ASN A 108 -13.37 11.98 22.75
N HIS A 109 -12.71 11.03 22.10
CA HIS A 109 -13.32 9.78 21.60
C HIS A 109 -13.02 8.57 22.49
N GLY A 110 -12.48 8.78 23.69
CA GLY A 110 -12.22 7.70 24.66
C GLY A 110 -10.98 6.86 24.38
N HIS A 111 -10.06 7.38 23.55
CA HIS A 111 -8.78 6.73 23.27
C HIS A 111 -7.65 7.40 24.01
N ASP A 112 -6.53 6.69 24.19
CA ASP A 112 -5.33 7.26 24.80
C ASP A 112 -4.81 8.41 23.93
N PRO A 113 -4.62 9.61 24.50
CA PRO A 113 -4.14 10.78 23.74
C PRO A 113 -2.65 10.77 23.45
N LEU A 114 -1.89 9.89 24.10
CA LEU A 114 -0.45 9.73 23.90
C LEU A 114 -0.15 8.42 23.19
N PRO A 115 0.87 8.37 22.32
CA PRO A 115 1.33 7.13 21.75
C PRO A 115 1.93 6.25 22.85
N PHE A 116 1.49 5.01 22.91
CA PHE A 116 2.01 4.00 23.81
C PHE A 116 2.35 2.73 23.03
N TYR A 117 3.27 1.95 23.55
CA TYR A 117 3.57 0.63 22.99
C TYR A 117 2.49 -0.36 23.41
N GLN A 118 1.96 -1.05 22.45
CA GLN A 118 1.11 -2.21 22.66
C GLN A 118 1.72 -3.40 21.93
N GLU A 119 1.89 -4.51 22.67
CA GLU A 119 2.35 -5.75 22.06
C GLU A 119 1.39 -6.19 20.97
N PRO A 120 1.89 -6.57 19.76
CA PRO A 120 1.02 -7.10 18.71
C PRO A 120 0.22 -8.31 19.21
N PRO A 121 -1.03 -8.49 18.79
CA PRO A 121 -1.88 -9.61 19.20
C PRO A 121 -1.26 -10.99 18.96
N GLU A 122 -0.43 -11.10 17.93
CA GLU A 122 0.28 -12.32 17.58
C GLU A 122 1.77 -12.01 17.51
N SER A 123 2.47 -12.28 18.61
CA SER A 123 3.91 -12.12 18.73
C SER A 123 4.48 -13.23 19.60
N PRO A 124 5.80 -13.39 19.68
CA PRO A 124 6.41 -14.37 20.62
C PRO A 124 6.08 -14.13 22.09
N VAL A 125 5.64 -12.90 22.45
CA VAL A 125 5.30 -12.50 23.81
C VAL A 125 3.81 -12.71 24.09
N SER A 126 2.95 -12.27 23.16
CA SER A 126 1.49 -12.32 23.33
C SER A 126 0.88 -13.68 22.99
N ALA A 127 1.56 -14.47 22.17
CA ALA A 127 1.11 -15.79 21.73
C ALA A 127 2.26 -16.84 21.84
N PRO A 128 2.83 -17.05 23.03
CA PRO A 128 3.98 -17.95 23.23
C PRO A 128 3.68 -19.40 22.82
N ASP A 129 2.44 -19.85 22.95
CA ASP A 129 2.02 -21.20 22.59
C ASP A 129 2.15 -21.50 21.07
N LEU A 130 2.20 -20.43 20.25
CA LEU A 130 2.38 -20.58 18.80
C LEU A 130 3.84 -20.65 18.36
N VAL A 131 4.78 -20.28 19.24
CA VAL A 131 6.21 -20.16 18.89
C VAL A 131 6.84 -21.51 18.53
N ASP A 132 6.37 -22.60 19.14
CA ASP A 132 6.89 -23.94 18.84
C ASP A 132 6.57 -24.36 17.39
N GLU A 133 5.41 -23.97 16.86
CA GLU A 133 5.03 -24.26 15.50
C GLU A 133 5.44 -23.15 14.51
N PHE A 134 5.36 -21.88 14.92
CA PHE A 134 5.66 -20.70 14.10
C PHE A 134 6.76 -19.84 14.74
N PRO A 135 8.02 -20.26 14.68
CA PRO A 135 9.11 -19.65 15.47
C PRO A 135 9.65 -18.33 14.93
N LEU A 136 9.17 -17.87 13.78
CA LEU A 136 9.69 -16.69 13.09
C LEU A 136 8.67 -15.54 13.09
N VAL A 137 9.19 -14.33 13.07
CA VAL A 137 8.39 -13.10 12.97
C VAL A 137 8.31 -12.68 11.50
N LEU A 138 7.10 -12.59 10.98
CA LEU A 138 6.81 -12.20 9.61
C LEU A 138 6.61 -10.69 9.48
N THR A 139 7.26 -10.09 8.50
CA THR A 139 6.92 -8.77 7.96
C THR A 139 6.45 -8.90 6.51
N THR A 140 5.42 -8.15 6.13
CA THR A 140 4.81 -8.20 4.80
C THR A 140 5.09 -6.93 3.98
N GLY A 141 6.14 -6.21 4.33
CA GLY A 141 6.44 -4.89 3.77
C GLY A 141 7.45 -4.87 2.63
N GLY A 142 7.96 -6.02 2.20
CA GLY A 142 8.93 -6.10 1.12
C GLY A 142 8.38 -5.51 -0.19
N ARG A 143 9.16 -4.63 -0.82
CA ARG A 143 8.80 -3.97 -2.09
C ARG A 143 9.86 -4.18 -3.14
N SER A 144 9.42 -4.49 -4.34
CA SER A 144 10.25 -4.38 -5.51
C SER A 144 10.52 -2.90 -5.84
N GLN A 145 11.72 -2.61 -6.33
CA GLN A 145 12.06 -1.28 -6.84
C GLN A 145 11.52 -1.02 -8.26
N TYR A 146 11.04 -2.06 -8.94
CA TYR A 146 10.61 -2.00 -10.34
C TYR A 146 9.11 -1.98 -10.51
N PHE A 147 8.34 -2.24 -9.45
CA PHE A 147 6.89 -2.31 -9.49
C PHE A 147 6.26 -1.36 -8.47
N PHE A 148 5.12 -0.81 -8.83
CA PHE A 148 4.33 -0.04 -7.89
C PHE A 148 3.21 -0.95 -7.34
N HIS A 149 3.45 -1.50 -6.13
CA HIS A 149 2.56 -2.49 -5.50
C HIS A 149 2.24 -3.68 -6.43
N THR A 150 1.01 -3.80 -6.91
CA THR A 150 0.57 -4.86 -7.83
C THR A 150 0.77 -4.51 -9.31
N GLU A 151 1.09 -3.26 -9.63
CA GLU A 151 1.13 -2.77 -10.99
C GLU A 151 2.42 -3.14 -11.74
N TYR A 152 2.34 -3.18 -13.06
CA TYR A 152 3.44 -3.27 -14.03
C TYR A 152 4.14 -4.62 -14.14
N ARG A 153 3.67 -5.69 -13.49
CA ARG A 153 4.29 -7.03 -13.59
C ARG A 153 4.20 -7.63 -15.00
N GLN A 154 3.25 -7.21 -15.82
CA GLN A 154 3.10 -7.57 -17.23
C GLN A 154 4.09 -6.85 -18.15
N ILE A 155 4.83 -5.83 -17.66
CA ILE A 155 5.81 -5.09 -18.46
C ILE A 155 7.12 -5.89 -18.48
N ARG A 156 7.43 -6.51 -19.62
CA ARG A 156 8.57 -7.43 -19.78
C ARG A 156 9.92 -6.84 -19.35
N SER A 157 10.20 -5.58 -19.66
CA SER A 157 11.45 -4.91 -19.29
C SER A 157 11.64 -4.76 -17.78
N LEU A 158 10.54 -4.55 -17.04
CA LEU A 158 10.54 -4.49 -15.59
C LEU A 158 10.60 -5.90 -14.98
N ARG A 159 9.76 -6.81 -15.51
CA ARG A 159 9.72 -8.21 -15.06
C ARG A 159 11.06 -8.92 -15.19
N LYS A 160 11.83 -8.61 -16.24
CA LYS A 160 13.19 -9.17 -16.41
C LYS A 160 14.17 -8.77 -15.30
N ARG A 161 13.93 -7.62 -14.66
CA ARG A 161 14.81 -7.12 -13.58
C ARG A 161 14.47 -7.70 -12.21
N ASP A 162 13.20 -8.04 -12.01
CA ASP A 162 12.69 -8.64 -10.79
C ASP A 162 11.68 -9.75 -11.19
N PRO A 163 12.18 -10.93 -11.58
CA PRO A 163 11.36 -11.96 -12.21
C PRO A 163 10.47 -12.72 -11.24
N GLU A 164 10.83 -12.79 -9.96
CA GLU A 164 10.23 -13.68 -8.98
C GLU A 164 9.93 -12.94 -7.67
N PRO A 165 8.87 -13.36 -6.93
CA PRO A 165 8.66 -12.88 -5.58
C PRO A 165 9.77 -13.34 -4.64
N LEU A 166 10.28 -12.42 -3.82
CA LEU A 166 11.38 -12.70 -2.92
C LEU A 166 10.94 -12.63 -1.45
N VAL A 167 11.42 -13.59 -0.67
CA VAL A 167 11.41 -13.54 0.78
C VAL A 167 12.83 -13.41 1.31
N GLU A 168 13.09 -12.37 2.08
CA GLU A 168 14.38 -12.16 2.73
C GLU A 168 14.46 -13.00 4.00
N ILE A 169 15.55 -13.76 4.11
CA ILE A 169 15.84 -14.65 5.24
C ILE A 169 17.29 -14.52 5.66
N HIS A 170 17.55 -14.63 6.97
CA HIS A 170 18.89 -14.53 7.49
C HIS A 170 19.68 -15.83 7.24
N PRO A 171 21.01 -15.79 6.95
CA PRO A 171 21.86 -16.97 6.68
C PRO A 171 21.81 -18.06 7.77
N LYS A 172 21.70 -17.66 9.05
CA LYS A 172 21.58 -18.62 10.16
C LYS A 172 20.29 -19.44 10.07
N MET A 173 19.17 -18.78 9.74
CA MET A 173 17.89 -19.44 9.58
C MET A 173 17.87 -20.30 8.31
N ALA A 174 18.37 -19.78 7.20
CA ALA A 174 18.48 -20.53 5.94
C ALA A 174 19.27 -21.84 6.13
N LYS A 175 20.42 -21.76 6.84
CA LYS A 175 21.21 -22.95 7.17
C LYS A 175 20.45 -23.95 8.05
N ALA A 176 19.71 -23.48 9.04
CA ALA A 176 18.95 -24.36 9.95
C ALA A 176 17.79 -25.08 9.24
N ALA A 177 17.22 -24.47 8.19
CA ALA A 177 16.11 -25.03 7.41
C ALA A 177 16.57 -25.70 6.10
N ASP A 178 17.87 -25.87 5.87
CA ASP A 178 18.47 -26.38 4.63
C ASP A 178 18.00 -25.65 3.37
N ILE A 179 17.88 -24.32 3.47
CA ILE A 179 17.46 -23.43 2.39
C ILE A 179 18.70 -22.75 1.79
N GLN A 180 18.80 -22.74 0.47
CA GLN A 180 19.83 -22.01 -0.28
C GLN A 180 19.22 -20.74 -0.90
N ASP A 181 20.09 -19.77 -1.23
CA ASP A 181 19.67 -18.57 -1.97
C ASP A 181 19.08 -18.97 -3.32
N GLY A 182 17.89 -18.45 -3.64
CA GLY A 182 17.14 -18.79 -4.85
C GLY A 182 16.24 -20.01 -4.77
N ASP A 183 16.24 -20.76 -3.68
CA ASP A 183 15.27 -21.86 -3.48
C ASP A 183 13.85 -21.32 -3.38
N TRP A 184 12.87 -22.06 -3.93
CA TRP A 184 11.48 -21.83 -3.61
C TRP A 184 11.18 -22.32 -2.20
N VAL A 185 10.51 -21.51 -1.42
CA VAL A 185 10.16 -21.80 -0.04
C VAL A 185 8.71 -21.49 0.26
N TRP A 186 8.11 -22.27 1.11
CA TRP A 186 6.82 -21.98 1.72
C TRP A 186 7.02 -21.06 2.91
N ILE A 187 6.19 -20.04 2.98
CA ILE A 187 5.98 -19.21 4.15
C ILE A 187 4.56 -19.49 4.63
N GLU A 188 4.41 -19.93 5.86
CA GLU A 188 3.15 -20.38 6.41
C GLU A 188 2.84 -19.70 7.73
N THR A 189 1.59 -19.29 7.91
CA THR A 189 0.99 -18.78 9.14
C THR A 189 -0.25 -19.61 9.49
N LEU A 190 -0.89 -19.34 10.62
CA LEU A 190 -2.17 -19.95 10.99
C LEU A 190 -3.27 -19.82 9.92
N ARG A 191 -3.13 -18.89 8.97
CA ARG A 191 -4.19 -18.55 8.00
C ARG A 191 -4.01 -19.20 6.66
N GLY A 192 -2.77 -19.52 6.32
CA GLY A 192 -2.42 -20.12 5.04
C GLY A 192 -0.95 -20.02 4.72
N ARG A 193 -0.61 -20.38 3.50
CA ARG A 193 0.79 -20.37 3.04
C ARG A 193 0.91 -19.84 1.63
N ILE A 194 2.06 -19.25 1.35
CA ILE A 194 2.46 -18.76 0.03
C ILE A 194 3.86 -19.24 -0.32
N MET A 195 4.20 -19.19 -1.62
CA MET A 195 5.55 -19.47 -2.10
C MET A 195 6.26 -18.21 -2.56
N GLN A 196 7.52 -18.07 -2.16
CA GLN A 196 8.44 -17.05 -2.70
C GLN A 196 9.84 -17.64 -2.82
N LYS A 197 10.72 -17.01 -3.60
CA LYS A 197 12.12 -17.40 -3.67
C LYS A 197 12.90 -16.83 -2.50
N ALA A 198 13.71 -17.64 -1.88
CA ALA A 198 14.59 -17.24 -0.80
C ALA A 198 15.66 -16.28 -1.31
N LYS A 199 15.78 -15.13 -0.65
CA LYS A 199 16.91 -14.20 -0.75
C LYS A 199 17.65 -14.22 0.57
N VAL A 200 18.77 -14.93 0.61
CA VAL A 200 19.59 -15.06 1.81
C VAL A 200 20.42 -13.78 2.01
N THR A 201 20.20 -13.10 3.13
CA THR A 201 20.84 -11.82 3.43
C THR A 201 21.05 -11.61 4.93
N ASP A 202 22.14 -11.00 5.31
CA ASP A 202 22.46 -10.56 6.69
C ASP A 202 21.79 -9.21 7.04
N GLY A 203 21.12 -8.57 6.08
CA GLY A 203 20.37 -7.33 6.27
C GLY A 203 19.10 -7.46 7.09
N ILE A 204 18.73 -8.69 7.53
CA ILE A 204 17.55 -8.97 8.35
C ILE A 204 17.94 -9.73 9.63
N LYS A 205 17.15 -9.61 10.69
CA LYS A 205 17.41 -10.34 11.94
C LYS A 205 17.20 -11.85 11.77
N PRO A 206 17.95 -12.72 12.50
CA PRO A 206 17.88 -14.17 12.35
C PRO A 206 16.49 -14.81 12.56
N ASN A 207 15.65 -14.18 13.35
CA ASN A 207 14.29 -14.67 13.65
C ASN A 207 13.19 -13.94 12.88
N VAL A 208 13.54 -13.15 11.85
CA VAL A 208 12.60 -12.37 11.06
C VAL A 208 12.64 -12.81 9.61
N VAL A 209 11.49 -12.87 8.96
CA VAL A 209 11.33 -13.02 7.51
C VAL A 209 10.56 -11.84 6.95
N ASN A 210 10.96 -11.41 5.74
CA ASN A 210 10.32 -10.28 5.08
C ASN A 210 9.85 -10.70 3.67
N VAL A 211 8.54 -10.81 3.50
CA VAL A 211 7.93 -11.20 2.23
C VAL A 211 7.59 -9.98 1.38
N GLN A 212 7.75 -10.10 0.08
CA GLN A 212 7.26 -9.12 -0.88
C GLN A 212 5.73 -9.23 -1.01
N HIS A 213 5.07 -8.07 -1.11
CA HIS A 213 3.63 -8.00 -1.33
C HIS A 213 3.27 -7.70 -2.79
N GLY A 214 1.99 -7.89 -3.10
CA GLY A 214 1.42 -7.47 -4.37
C GLY A 214 1.84 -8.32 -5.57
N TRP A 215 2.20 -9.59 -5.39
CA TRP A 215 2.61 -10.46 -6.47
C TRP A 215 1.44 -11.17 -7.13
N TRP A 216 1.53 -11.28 -8.43
CA TRP A 216 0.73 -12.08 -9.34
C TRP A 216 1.57 -12.39 -10.58
N PHE A 217 1.14 -13.34 -11.41
CA PHE A 217 1.92 -13.89 -12.51
C PHE A 217 1.16 -13.68 -13.82
N PRO A 218 1.55 -12.68 -14.66
CA PRO A 218 0.89 -12.39 -15.95
C PRO A 218 0.85 -13.59 -16.90
N GLU A 219 1.76 -14.55 -16.72
CA GLU A 219 1.87 -15.79 -17.50
C GLU A 219 0.86 -16.87 -17.09
N GLU A 220 0.25 -16.74 -15.94
CA GLU A 220 -0.75 -17.70 -15.42
C GLU A 220 -2.15 -17.39 -15.99
N PRO A 221 -3.05 -18.38 -16.03
CA PRO A 221 -4.39 -18.19 -16.55
C PRO A 221 -5.23 -17.17 -15.78
N ALA A 222 -6.07 -16.42 -16.53
CA ALA A 222 -7.14 -15.61 -15.94
C ALA A 222 -8.22 -16.51 -15.28
N PRO A 223 -8.98 -16.01 -14.29
CA PRO A 223 -8.96 -14.63 -13.79
C PRO A 223 -7.91 -14.37 -12.70
N ASP A 224 -7.34 -15.40 -12.09
CA ASP A 224 -6.54 -15.30 -10.87
C ASP A 224 -5.08 -14.97 -11.14
N PHE A 225 -4.58 -15.25 -12.33
CA PHE A 225 -3.17 -15.00 -12.71
C PHE A 225 -2.16 -15.46 -11.65
N GLY A 226 -2.41 -16.63 -11.03
CA GLY A 226 -1.56 -17.18 -9.99
C GLY A 226 -1.47 -16.35 -8.70
N LEU A 227 -2.39 -15.40 -8.49
CA LEU A 227 -2.41 -14.48 -7.35
C LEU A 227 -2.24 -15.20 -6.00
N TRP A 228 -2.96 -16.32 -5.81
CA TRP A 228 -2.97 -17.06 -4.54
C TRP A 228 -1.68 -17.79 -4.23
N LYS A 229 -0.78 -17.96 -5.22
CA LYS A 229 0.51 -18.63 -5.02
C LYS A 229 1.46 -17.80 -4.16
N SER A 230 1.39 -16.47 -4.24
CA SER A 230 2.37 -15.57 -3.61
C SER A 230 1.79 -14.28 -3.03
N ASN A 231 0.48 -14.18 -2.86
CA ASN A 231 -0.14 -13.01 -2.28
C ASN A 231 0.04 -12.98 -0.76
N ALA A 232 0.80 -12.01 -0.26
CA ALA A 232 1.06 -11.84 1.17
C ALA A 232 -0.22 -11.71 2.04
N ASN A 233 -1.35 -11.30 1.46
CA ASN A 233 -2.62 -11.23 2.19
C ASN A 233 -3.17 -12.61 2.59
N VAL A 234 -2.73 -13.70 1.98
CA VAL A 234 -3.05 -15.05 2.42
C VAL A 234 -2.50 -15.36 3.82
N LEU A 235 -1.42 -14.67 4.19
CA LEU A 235 -0.73 -14.85 5.48
C LEU A 235 -1.32 -13.98 6.59
N THR A 236 -2.15 -12.99 6.27
CA THR A 236 -2.68 -11.99 7.20
C THR A 236 -4.17 -12.19 7.45
N SER A 237 -4.72 -11.49 8.43
CA SER A 237 -6.14 -11.51 8.75
C SER A 237 -6.70 -10.09 8.74
N ASN A 238 -7.94 -9.95 8.32
CA ASN A 238 -8.76 -8.77 8.52
C ASN A 238 -9.80 -8.94 9.64
N ALA A 239 -9.65 -9.98 10.45
CA ALA A 239 -10.46 -10.20 11.66
C ALA A 239 -9.89 -9.40 12.85
N PRO A 240 -10.73 -9.10 13.88
CA PRO A 240 -10.25 -8.48 15.10
C PRO A 240 -9.15 -9.33 15.79
N PRO A 241 -8.31 -8.71 16.63
CA PRO A 241 -8.44 -7.35 17.18
C PRO A 241 -7.97 -6.27 16.18
N TYR A 242 -8.66 -5.13 16.21
CA TYR A 242 -8.31 -3.94 15.43
C TYR A 242 -7.68 -2.88 16.34
N ASP A 243 -6.90 -1.97 15.75
CA ASP A 243 -6.58 -0.71 16.40
C ASP A 243 -7.89 0.02 16.74
N PRO A 244 -8.13 0.38 18.00
CA PRO A 244 -9.44 0.88 18.43
C PRO A 244 -9.76 2.28 17.87
N ALA A 245 -8.74 3.07 17.51
CA ALA A 245 -8.93 4.41 16.98
C ALA A 245 -8.98 4.43 15.45
N MET A 246 -8.12 3.65 14.79
CA MET A 246 -7.96 3.68 13.33
C MET A 246 -8.62 2.52 12.62
N GLY A 247 -9.06 1.49 13.34
CA GLY A 247 -9.68 0.28 12.76
C GLY A 247 -8.73 -0.59 11.94
N THR A 248 -7.42 -0.39 12.07
CA THR A 248 -6.43 -1.17 11.34
C THR A 248 -6.17 -2.50 12.01
N TYR A 249 -5.92 -3.53 11.21
CA TYR A 249 -5.57 -4.87 11.67
C TYR A 249 -4.06 -5.15 11.54
N GLN A 250 -3.61 -6.23 12.17
CA GLN A 250 -2.19 -6.60 12.19
C GLN A 250 -1.76 -7.14 10.82
N LEU A 251 -0.89 -6.40 10.14
CA LEU A 251 -0.29 -6.79 8.86
C LEU A 251 1.18 -7.20 8.99
N ARG A 252 1.81 -6.91 10.13
CA ARG A 252 3.22 -7.16 10.39
C ARG A 252 3.40 -7.73 11.79
N ALA A 253 4.57 -8.31 12.03
CA ALA A 253 4.90 -8.97 13.30
C ALA A 253 3.97 -10.16 13.62
N LEU A 254 3.52 -10.86 12.59
CA LEU A 254 2.80 -12.13 12.70
C LEU A 254 3.80 -13.27 12.94
N LEU A 255 3.34 -14.38 13.50
CA LEU A 255 4.16 -15.57 13.63
C LEU A 255 4.06 -16.44 12.35
N CYS A 256 5.20 -16.98 11.92
CA CYS A 256 5.27 -17.85 10.75
C CYS A 256 6.35 -18.91 10.88
N LYS A 257 6.27 -19.89 10.00
CA LYS A 257 7.36 -20.84 9.70
C LYS A 257 7.74 -20.77 8.24
N ILE A 258 8.95 -21.18 7.92
CA ILE A 258 9.46 -21.27 6.56
C ILE A 258 10.14 -22.62 6.35
N TYR A 259 9.94 -23.20 5.18
CA TYR A 259 10.53 -24.46 4.81
C TYR A 259 10.66 -24.58 3.28
N LYS A 260 11.56 -25.42 2.83
CA LYS A 260 11.81 -25.65 1.40
C LYS A 260 10.54 -26.18 0.74
N ALA A 261 10.21 -25.66 -0.44
CA ALA A 261 9.16 -26.21 -1.26
C ALA A 261 9.70 -27.45 -2.00
N ASP A 262 9.03 -28.57 -1.86
CA ASP A 262 9.32 -29.75 -2.68
C ASP A 262 9.07 -29.40 -4.15
N GLN A 263 10.03 -29.78 -5.01
CA GLN A 263 9.95 -29.55 -6.46
C GLN A 263 8.93 -30.47 -7.12
#